data_d0f34148ed819a6d7e73a83432cdeeee
#
_entry.id   d0f34148ed819a6d7e73a83432cdeeee
#
_cell.length_a   1.000
_cell.length_b   1.000
_cell.length_c   1.000
_cell.angle_alpha   90.00
_cell.angle_beta   90.00
_cell.angle_gamma   90.00
#
_symmetry.space_group_name_H-M   'P 1'
#
loop_
_entity.id
_entity.type
_entity.pdbx_description
1 polymer ?
#
loop_
_entity_poly.entity_id
_entity_poly.type
_entity_poly.pdbx_seq_one_letter_code
_entity_poly.pdbx_strand_id
1 'polypeptide(L)'
;NKAGAQGLERARKAGVAASFIDHTLFDEREAFEKELDAKLKETGAQLVALAGFMRILTAWFVERWKDRLINIHPSLLPAFRGVHTHERALEQGVRLHGATVHYVRPDMDDGPIIGQAAVPVLPGDDADALAARVLEAEHALYPACLKLIAEGKARVTAERVKIDKTAAADGAALLINPHR
;
A
#
# COMPACT_ATOMS: atom_id res chain seq x y z
N ASN A 1 7.13 -10.60 9.42
CA ASN A 1 7.51 -11.99 9.15
C ASN A 1 9.01 -12.20 8.87
N LYS A 2 9.83 -11.16 9.13
CA LYS A 2 11.31 -11.23 9.11
C LYS A 2 11.85 -10.57 10.37
N ALA A 3 12.66 -11.29 11.17
CA ALA A 3 13.20 -10.83 12.45
C ALA A 3 14.05 -9.55 12.32
N GLY A 4 14.81 -9.42 11.22
CA GLY A 4 15.67 -8.26 10.93
C GLY A 4 15.00 -7.11 10.17
N ALA A 5 13.67 -7.07 10.09
CA ALA A 5 12.99 -6.00 9.38
C ALA A 5 13.22 -4.64 10.06
N GLN A 6 13.71 -3.65 9.32
CA GLN A 6 13.95 -2.28 9.83
C GLN A 6 12.71 -1.64 10.47
N GLY A 7 11.50 -2.02 10.02
CA GLY A 7 10.25 -1.55 10.60
C GLY A 7 10.09 -1.88 12.08
N LEU A 8 10.62 -3.03 12.54
CA LEU A 8 10.60 -3.41 13.97
C LEU A 8 11.43 -2.45 14.82
N GLU A 9 12.62 -2.10 14.33
CA GLU A 9 13.50 -1.16 15.01
C GLU A 9 12.93 0.25 15.03
N ARG A 10 12.40 0.72 13.89
CA ARG A 10 11.72 2.02 13.78
C ARG A 10 10.53 2.12 14.74
N ALA A 11 9.69 1.07 14.81
CA ALA A 11 8.56 1.02 15.73
C ALA A 11 9.01 1.12 17.19
N ARG A 12 10.04 0.35 17.59
CA ARG A 12 10.60 0.40 18.95
C ARG A 12 11.16 1.80 19.29
N LYS A 13 11.91 2.42 18.36
CA LYS A 13 12.43 3.79 18.54
C LYS A 13 11.31 4.82 18.70
N ALA A 14 10.17 4.59 18.05
CA ALA A 14 9.00 5.46 18.14
C ALA A 14 8.08 5.14 19.33
N GLY A 15 8.45 4.18 20.20
CA GLY A 15 7.61 3.76 21.33
C GLY A 15 6.36 2.97 20.90
N VAL A 16 6.31 2.48 19.67
CA VAL A 16 5.20 1.68 19.14
C VAL A 16 5.47 0.20 19.42
N ALA A 17 4.47 -0.52 19.95
CA ALA A 17 4.57 -1.95 20.17
C ALA A 17 4.93 -2.69 18.87
N ALA A 18 5.91 -3.58 18.95
CA ALA A 18 6.38 -4.34 17.81
C ALA A 18 6.48 -5.82 18.15
N SER A 19 5.93 -6.67 17.29
CA SER A 19 6.01 -8.12 17.39
C SER A 19 6.45 -8.74 16.07
N PHE A 20 6.94 -9.97 16.16
CA PHE A 20 7.44 -10.74 15.04
C PHE A 20 6.81 -12.13 15.10
N ILE A 21 6.28 -12.58 13.97
CA ILE A 21 5.79 -13.94 13.75
C ILE A 21 6.59 -14.54 12.62
N ASP A 22 7.37 -15.57 12.91
CA ASP A 22 8.18 -16.24 11.89
C ASP A 22 7.30 -17.14 11.03
N HIS A 23 7.15 -16.77 9.77
CA HIS A 23 6.36 -17.54 8.83
C HIS A 23 6.96 -18.90 8.47
N THR A 24 8.26 -19.09 8.71
CA THR A 24 8.97 -20.36 8.43
C THR A 24 8.67 -21.46 9.44
N LEU A 25 8.02 -21.10 10.56
CA LEU A 25 7.58 -22.06 11.58
C LEU A 25 6.21 -22.69 11.27
N PHE A 26 5.62 -22.36 10.13
CA PHE A 26 4.31 -22.85 9.72
C PHE A 26 4.40 -23.57 8.38
N ASP A 27 3.91 -24.80 8.34
CA ASP A 27 3.88 -25.61 7.11
C ASP A 27 2.88 -25.03 6.09
N GLU A 28 1.75 -24.51 6.61
CA GLU A 28 0.67 -23.97 5.79
C GLU A 28 0.57 -22.45 5.94
N ARG A 29 0.33 -21.75 4.80
CA ARG A 29 0.17 -20.29 4.77
C ARG A 29 -0.97 -19.83 5.68
N GLU A 30 -2.10 -20.53 5.65
CA GLU A 30 -3.26 -20.21 6.47
C GLU A 30 -2.99 -20.37 7.96
N ALA A 31 -2.13 -21.32 8.37
CA ALA A 31 -1.74 -21.47 9.77
C ALA A 31 -0.98 -20.23 10.28
N PHE A 32 -0.03 -19.72 9.48
CA PHE A 32 0.64 -18.45 9.75
C PHE A 32 -0.34 -17.27 9.84
N GLU A 33 -1.30 -17.21 8.92
CA GLU A 33 -2.28 -16.11 8.87
C GLU A 33 -3.27 -16.17 10.04
N LYS A 34 -3.61 -17.36 10.55
CA LYS A 34 -4.41 -17.52 11.77
C LYS A 34 -3.69 -16.96 12.99
N GLU A 35 -2.40 -17.21 13.12
CA GLU A 35 -1.59 -16.64 14.19
C GLU A 35 -1.49 -15.12 14.06
N LEU A 36 -1.30 -14.62 12.83
CA LEU A 36 -1.29 -13.18 12.55
C LEU A 36 -2.64 -12.52 12.91
N ASP A 37 -3.77 -13.14 12.54
CA ASP A 37 -5.12 -12.68 12.88
C ASP A 37 -5.34 -12.66 14.41
N ALA A 38 -4.91 -13.72 15.11
CA ALA A 38 -5.01 -13.77 16.55
C ALA A 38 -4.23 -12.63 17.22
N LYS A 39 -3.00 -12.39 16.75
CA LYS A 39 -2.15 -11.30 17.27
C LYS A 39 -2.73 -9.92 17.00
N LEU A 40 -3.24 -9.69 15.80
CA LEU A 40 -3.91 -8.43 15.46
C LEU A 40 -5.13 -8.16 16.34
N LYS A 41 -5.93 -9.19 16.63
CA LYS A 41 -7.09 -9.08 17.52
C LYS A 41 -6.70 -8.82 18.96
N GLU A 42 -5.69 -9.52 19.46
CA GLU A 42 -5.15 -9.32 20.81
C GLU A 42 -4.73 -7.85 21.03
N THR A 43 -4.19 -7.21 20.01
CA THR A 43 -3.79 -5.80 20.08
C THR A 43 -4.95 -4.82 19.84
N GLY A 44 -6.16 -5.29 19.58
CA GLY A 44 -7.32 -4.45 19.29
C GLY A 44 -7.25 -3.74 17.94
N ALA A 45 -6.45 -4.27 16.98
CA ALA A 45 -6.32 -3.65 15.68
C ALA A 45 -7.68 -3.53 14.95
N GLN A 46 -8.00 -2.34 14.49
CA GLN A 46 -9.21 -2.06 13.72
C GLN A 46 -8.94 -1.98 12.22
N LEU A 47 -7.73 -1.61 11.85
CA LEU A 47 -7.24 -1.50 10.48
C LEU A 47 -5.85 -2.14 10.38
N VAL A 48 -5.60 -2.84 9.30
CA VAL A 48 -4.28 -3.43 8.97
C VAL A 48 -3.71 -2.70 7.77
N ALA A 49 -2.53 -2.11 7.92
CA ALA A 49 -1.82 -1.42 6.86
C ALA A 49 -0.59 -2.22 6.43
N LEU A 50 -0.59 -2.71 5.21
CA LEU A 50 0.54 -3.43 4.62
C LEU A 50 1.52 -2.43 4.00
N ALA A 51 2.79 -2.56 4.36
CA ALA A 51 3.89 -1.79 3.78
C ALA A 51 5.09 -2.72 3.57
N GLY A 52 5.44 -2.98 2.31
CA GLY A 52 6.51 -3.93 1.97
C GLY A 52 6.23 -5.37 2.41
N PHE A 53 4.98 -5.75 2.52
CA PHE A 53 4.57 -7.12 2.85
C PHE A 53 4.53 -7.95 1.57
N MET A 54 5.58 -8.75 1.32
CA MET A 54 5.83 -9.44 0.06
C MET A 54 5.26 -10.87 0.03
N ARG A 55 4.18 -11.15 0.76
CA ARG A 55 3.50 -12.45 0.74
C ARG A 55 2.08 -12.29 0.22
N ILE A 56 1.66 -13.21 -0.63
CA ILE A 56 0.26 -13.28 -1.05
C ILE A 56 -0.56 -13.81 0.13
N LEU A 57 -1.54 -13.04 0.56
CA LEU A 57 -2.49 -13.44 1.59
C LEU A 57 -3.57 -14.35 1.00
N THR A 58 -4.04 -15.30 1.81
CA THR A 58 -5.14 -16.17 1.40
C THR A 58 -6.47 -15.40 1.37
N ALA A 59 -7.42 -15.92 0.59
CA ALA A 59 -8.78 -15.36 0.58
C ALA A 59 -9.40 -15.34 1.98
N TRP A 60 -9.09 -16.35 2.82
CA TRP A 60 -9.55 -16.41 4.21
C TRP A 60 -9.14 -15.16 5.00
N PHE A 61 -7.87 -14.77 4.93
CA PHE A 61 -7.38 -13.60 5.67
C PHE A 61 -7.94 -12.29 5.09
N VAL A 62 -7.97 -12.18 3.76
CA VAL A 62 -8.47 -10.99 3.05
C VAL A 62 -9.94 -10.75 3.37
N GLU A 63 -10.79 -11.78 3.30
CA GLU A 63 -12.23 -11.64 3.61
C GLU A 63 -12.47 -11.32 5.10
N ARG A 64 -11.65 -11.87 5.98
CA ARG A 64 -11.75 -11.59 7.42
C ARG A 64 -11.44 -10.13 7.76
N TRP A 65 -10.56 -9.50 6.99
CA TRP A 65 -10.18 -8.10 7.13
C TRP A 65 -10.74 -7.23 6.00
N LYS A 66 -11.80 -7.67 5.33
CA LYS A 66 -12.44 -6.92 4.25
C LYS A 66 -12.76 -5.50 4.69
N ASP A 67 -12.44 -4.52 3.85
CA ASP A 67 -12.57 -3.08 4.08
C ASP A 67 -11.82 -2.55 5.33
N ARG A 68 -10.91 -3.37 5.88
CA ARG A 68 -10.01 -3.04 6.99
C ARG A 68 -8.57 -3.51 6.75
N LEU A 69 -8.25 -3.88 5.54
CA LEU A 69 -6.90 -4.27 5.10
C LEU A 69 -6.56 -3.40 3.90
N ILE A 70 -5.49 -2.61 4.03
CA ILE A 70 -5.01 -1.73 2.97
C ILE A 70 -3.57 -2.03 2.61
N ASN A 71 -3.19 -1.72 1.38
CA ASN A 71 -1.82 -1.87 0.89
C ASN A 71 -1.39 -0.62 0.13
N ILE A 72 -0.10 -0.36 0.11
CA ILE A 72 0.51 0.58 -0.81
C ILE A 72 1.26 -0.20 -1.89
N HIS A 73 0.99 0.12 -3.15
CA HIS A 73 1.56 -0.52 -4.32
C HIS A 73 2.31 0.50 -5.17
N PRO A 74 3.58 0.24 -5.56
CA PRO A 74 4.43 1.21 -6.24
C PRO A 74 4.12 1.32 -7.74
N SER A 75 2.86 1.57 -8.09
CA SER A 75 2.42 1.93 -9.44
C SER A 75 1.10 2.71 -9.40
N LEU A 76 0.73 3.29 -10.54
CA LEU A 76 -0.59 3.87 -10.76
C LEU A 76 -1.56 2.77 -11.20
N LEU A 77 -2.12 2.04 -10.25
CA LEU A 77 -3.11 0.99 -10.53
C LEU A 77 -4.28 1.55 -11.38
N PRO A 78 -4.79 0.76 -12.32
CA PRO A 78 -4.58 -0.68 -12.56
C PRO A 78 -3.34 -1.04 -13.37
N ALA A 79 -2.48 -0.08 -13.74
CA ALA A 79 -1.25 -0.33 -14.46
C ALA A 79 -0.19 -0.99 -13.56
N PHE A 80 0.62 -1.87 -14.13
CA PHE A 80 1.78 -2.48 -13.48
C PHE A 80 1.46 -3.21 -12.15
N ARG A 81 0.39 -4.01 -12.11
CA ARG A 81 0.13 -4.92 -10.98
C ARG A 81 1.29 -5.88 -10.77
N GLY A 82 1.49 -6.36 -9.55
CA GLY A 82 2.51 -7.32 -9.19
C GLY A 82 3.88 -6.70 -8.98
N VAL A 83 4.93 -7.41 -9.33
CA VAL A 83 6.33 -7.04 -9.04
C VAL A 83 7.02 -6.33 -10.22
N HIS A 84 8.22 -5.80 -9.97
CA HIS A 84 9.07 -5.12 -10.98
C HIS A 84 8.38 -3.93 -11.66
N THR A 85 7.66 -3.14 -10.88
CA THR A 85 6.82 -2.07 -11.42
C THR A 85 7.63 -0.94 -12.05
N HIS A 86 8.79 -0.60 -11.48
CA HIS A 86 9.66 0.48 -11.96
C HIS A 86 10.36 0.08 -13.26
N GLU A 87 10.92 -1.12 -13.31
CA GLU A 87 11.56 -1.67 -14.50
C GLU A 87 10.56 -1.72 -15.66
N ARG A 88 9.36 -2.26 -15.41
CA ARG A 88 8.29 -2.37 -16.41
C ARG A 88 7.79 -1.00 -16.88
N ALA A 89 7.74 -0.02 -15.99
CA ALA A 89 7.36 1.34 -16.35
C ALA A 89 8.39 1.98 -17.29
N LEU A 90 9.68 1.79 -17.01
CA LEU A 90 10.77 2.27 -17.86
C LEU A 90 10.77 1.56 -19.22
N GLU A 91 10.64 0.24 -19.25
CA GLU A 91 10.57 -0.57 -20.46
C GLU A 91 9.41 -0.16 -21.38
N GLN A 92 8.25 0.17 -20.82
CA GLN A 92 7.09 0.63 -21.57
C GLN A 92 7.15 2.11 -21.95
N GLY A 93 8.16 2.84 -21.49
CA GLY A 93 8.39 4.24 -21.84
C GLY A 93 7.29 5.19 -21.37
N VAL A 94 6.61 4.87 -20.25
CA VAL A 94 5.61 5.76 -19.67
C VAL A 94 6.26 7.05 -19.16
N ARG A 95 5.50 8.14 -19.16
CA ARG A 95 6.00 9.45 -18.72
C ARG A 95 5.61 9.79 -17.29
N LEU A 96 4.60 9.09 -16.76
CA LEU A 96 4.16 9.18 -15.37
C LEU A 96 4.16 7.79 -14.76
N HIS A 97 4.63 7.71 -13.53
CA HIS A 97 4.56 6.53 -12.68
C HIS A 97 4.11 6.97 -11.29
N GLY A 98 4.13 6.11 -10.27
CA GLY A 98 3.72 6.56 -8.95
C GLY A 98 3.36 5.43 -8.01
N ALA A 99 2.48 5.73 -7.05
CA ALA A 99 2.01 4.80 -6.05
C ALA A 99 0.49 4.87 -5.89
N THR A 100 -0.09 3.76 -5.44
CA THR A 100 -1.51 3.62 -5.15
C THR A 100 -1.71 3.03 -3.77
N VAL A 101 -2.53 3.66 -2.94
CA VAL A 101 -3.08 3.06 -1.71
C VAL A 101 -4.47 2.53 -2.03
N HIS A 102 -4.70 1.26 -1.73
CA HIS A 102 -5.95 0.57 -2.03
C HIS A 102 -6.35 -0.39 -0.92
N TYR A 103 -7.64 -0.71 -0.81
CA TYR A 103 -8.09 -1.85 -0.01
C TYR A 103 -7.68 -3.15 -0.69
N VAL A 104 -7.27 -4.14 0.11
CA VAL A 104 -6.87 -5.44 -0.43
C VAL A 104 -8.10 -6.29 -0.76
N ARG A 105 -8.02 -7.00 -1.87
CA ARG A 105 -8.97 -8.02 -2.35
C ARG A 105 -8.21 -9.31 -2.64
N PRO A 106 -8.91 -10.47 -2.80
CA PRO A 106 -8.26 -11.73 -3.14
C PRO A 106 -7.45 -11.68 -4.44
N ASP A 107 -7.93 -10.93 -5.43
CA ASP A 107 -7.18 -10.68 -6.67
C ASP A 107 -6.06 -9.67 -6.42
N MET A 108 -4.88 -9.97 -6.98
CA MET A 108 -3.67 -9.19 -6.76
C MET A 108 -3.84 -7.76 -7.29
N ASP A 109 -3.62 -6.79 -6.38
CA ASP A 109 -3.63 -5.35 -6.68
C ASP A 109 -4.90 -4.87 -7.43
N ASP A 110 -6.07 -5.43 -7.08
CA ASP A 110 -7.35 -5.17 -7.76
C ASP A 110 -8.41 -4.52 -6.85
N GLY A 111 -8.07 -4.13 -5.65
CA GLY A 111 -9.03 -3.58 -4.69
C GLY A 111 -9.33 -2.09 -4.87
N PRO A 112 -10.40 -1.59 -4.20
CA PRO A 112 -10.83 -0.20 -4.24
C PRO A 112 -9.73 0.80 -3.91
N ILE A 113 -9.45 1.74 -4.80
CA ILE A 113 -8.38 2.75 -4.67
C ILE A 113 -8.82 3.85 -3.71
N ILE A 114 -7.97 4.16 -2.73
CA ILE A 114 -8.17 5.23 -1.75
C ILE A 114 -7.51 6.52 -2.24
N GLY A 115 -6.28 6.41 -2.73
CA GLY A 115 -5.53 7.55 -3.24
C GLY A 115 -4.38 7.12 -4.13
N GLN A 116 -3.93 8.05 -4.97
CA GLN A 116 -2.80 7.85 -5.87
C GLN A 116 -1.90 9.09 -5.85
N ALA A 117 -0.60 8.86 -5.97
CA ALA A 117 0.38 9.90 -6.17
C ALA A 117 1.16 9.61 -7.45
N ALA A 118 1.22 10.58 -8.35
CA ALA A 118 1.95 10.47 -9.60
C ALA A 118 3.29 11.21 -9.52
N VAL A 119 4.32 10.60 -10.10
CA VAL A 119 5.65 11.19 -10.26
C VAL A 119 6.09 11.16 -11.72
N PRO A 120 6.90 12.11 -12.18
CA PRO A 120 7.44 12.07 -13.55
C PRO A 120 8.49 10.95 -13.67
N VAL A 121 8.53 10.33 -14.85
CA VAL A 121 9.68 9.54 -15.31
C VAL A 121 10.60 10.49 -16.08
N LEU A 122 11.81 10.65 -15.60
CA LEU A 122 12.77 11.62 -16.16
C LEU A 122 13.70 10.94 -17.20
N PRO A 123 14.20 11.70 -18.18
CA PRO A 123 15.22 11.19 -19.08
C PRO A 123 16.45 10.71 -18.30
N GLY A 124 16.88 9.47 -18.58
CA GLY A 124 18.03 8.87 -17.90
C GLY A 124 17.75 8.19 -16.57
N ASP A 125 16.48 8.13 -16.11
CA ASP A 125 16.11 7.32 -14.94
C ASP A 125 16.47 5.86 -15.19
N ASP A 126 17.06 5.25 -14.18
CA ASP A 126 17.06 3.82 -13.95
C ASP A 126 15.96 3.43 -12.95
N ALA A 127 15.82 2.13 -12.69
CA ALA A 127 14.80 1.63 -11.78
C ALA A 127 14.97 2.16 -10.35
N ASP A 128 16.19 2.32 -9.89
CA ASP A 128 16.50 2.79 -8.53
C ASP A 128 16.17 4.28 -8.36
N ALA A 129 16.49 5.12 -9.35
CA ALA A 129 16.16 6.54 -9.35
C ALA A 129 14.65 6.76 -9.34
N LEU A 130 13.93 6.00 -10.19
CA LEU A 130 12.47 6.04 -10.22
C LEU A 130 11.85 5.53 -8.92
N ALA A 131 12.36 4.42 -8.38
CA ALA A 131 11.91 3.85 -7.10
C ALA A 131 12.09 4.83 -5.94
N ALA A 132 13.22 5.52 -5.85
CA ALA A 132 13.48 6.52 -4.82
C ALA A 132 12.44 7.66 -4.88
N ARG A 133 12.12 8.15 -6.08
CA ARG A 133 11.12 9.21 -6.29
C ARG A 133 9.70 8.73 -5.94
N VAL A 134 9.36 7.50 -6.29
CA VAL A 134 8.07 6.88 -5.92
C VAL A 134 7.97 6.73 -4.40
N LEU A 135 9.04 6.29 -3.73
CA LEU A 135 9.08 6.12 -2.28
C LEU A 135 8.82 7.43 -1.52
N GLU A 136 9.33 8.56 -2.00
CA GLU A 136 9.02 9.88 -1.44
C GLU A 136 7.51 10.18 -1.52
N ALA A 137 6.91 9.87 -2.67
CA ALA A 137 5.47 10.05 -2.87
C ALA A 137 4.66 9.09 -1.98
N GLU A 138 5.10 7.84 -1.81
CA GLU A 138 4.48 6.87 -0.90
C GLU A 138 4.46 7.37 0.54
N HIS A 139 5.57 7.95 1.01
CA HIS A 139 5.68 8.47 2.38
C HIS A 139 4.71 9.63 2.65
N ALA A 140 4.32 10.38 1.65
CA ALA A 140 3.30 11.42 1.77
C ALA A 140 1.87 10.84 1.62
N LEU A 141 1.68 9.95 0.64
CA LEU A 141 0.37 9.42 0.29
C LEU A 141 -0.21 8.50 1.36
N TYR A 142 0.60 7.56 1.89
CA TYR A 142 0.09 6.53 2.79
C TYR A 142 -0.48 7.10 4.09
N PRO A 143 0.23 8.00 4.81
CA PRO A 143 -0.33 8.64 6.00
C PRO A 143 -1.58 9.47 5.70
N ALA A 144 -1.64 10.15 4.55
CA ALA A 144 -2.81 10.92 4.14
C ALA A 144 -4.04 10.02 3.94
N CYS A 145 -3.88 8.88 3.27
CA CYS A 145 -4.95 7.89 3.10
C CYS A 145 -5.37 7.26 4.43
N LEU A 146 -4.43 6.92 5.31
CA LEU A 146 -4.72 6.42 6.66
C LEU A 146 -5.55 7.42 7.47
N LYS A 147 -5.21 8.70 7.39
CA LYS A 147 -5.97 9.76 8.07
C LYS A 147 -7.41 9.84 7.56
N LEU A 148 -7.63 9.79 6.24
CA LEU A 148 -8.98 9.80 5.66
C LEU A 148 -9.83 8.62 6.15
N ILE A 149 -9.23 7.43 6.26
CA ILE A 149 -9.91 6.24 6.76
C ILE A 149 -10.23 6.39 8.25
N ALA A 150 -9.26 6.81 9.06
CA ALA A 150 -9.41 6.97 10.50
C ALA A 150 -10.47 8.03 10.87
N GLU A 151 -10.57 9.09 10.07
CA GLU A 151 -11.60 10.13 10.21
C GLU A 151 -12.97 9.71 9.62
N GLY A 152 -13.09 8.50 9.05
CA GLY A 152 -14.31 8.01 8.40
C GLY A 152 -14.68 8.75 7.12
N LYS A 153 -13.75 9.51 6.54
CA LYS A 153 -13.93 10.30 5.31
C LYS A 153 -13.71 9.51 4.02
N ALA A 154 -13.10 8.33 4.11
CA ALA A 154 -12.94 7.40 2.99
C ALA A 154 -13.65 6.09 3.32
N ARG A 155 -14.65 5.71 2.51
CA ARG A 155 -15.48 4.51 2.75
C ARG A 155 -15.69 3.73 1.46
N VAL A 156 -15.66 2.41 1.56
CA VAL A 156 -15.97 1.53 0.42
C VAL A 156 -17.48 1.50 0.19
N THR A 157 -17.87 1.67 -1.06
CA THR A 157 -19.27 1.53 -1.50
C THR A 157 -19.26 0.93 -2.92
N ALA A 158 -19.87 -0.23 -3.09
CA ALA A 158 -19.92 -0.94 -4.38
C ALA A 158 -18.55 -1.04 -5.06
N GLU A 159 -17.57 -1.57 -4.31
CA GLU A 159 -16.16 -1.77 -4.74
C GLU A 159 -15.47 -0.49 -5.25
N ARG A 160 -15.90 0.67 -4.76
CA ARG A 160 -15.24 1.97 -4.97
C ARG A 160 -15.11 2.72 -3.66
N VAL A 161 -14.09 3.53 -3.53
CA VAL A 161 -13.95 4.43 -2.39
C VAL A 161 -14.67 5.73 -2.67
N LYS A 162 -15.60 6.09 -1.77
CA LYS A 162 -16.18 7.43 -1.70
C LYS A 162 -15.41 8.24 -0.68
N ILE A 163 -14.95 9.42 -1.09
CA ILE A 163 -14.29 10.40 -0.23
C ILE A 163 -15.27 11.55 -0.01
N ASP A 164 -15.39 11.99 1.25
CA ASP A 164 -16.23 13.15 1.59
C ASP A 164 -15.73 14.41 0.87
N LYS A 165 -16.64 15.18 0.30
CA LYS A 165 -16.32 16.39 -0.48
C LYS A 165 -15.51 17.42 0.32
N THR A 166 -15.69 17.47 1.64
CA THR A 166 -14.94 18.34 2.56
C THR A 166 -13.48 17.92 2.76
N ALA A 167 -13.14 16.71 2.33
CA ALA A 167 -11.76 16.19 2.41
C ALA A 167 -11.03 16.23 1.06
N ALA A 168 -11.72 16.55 -0.02
CA ALA A 168 -11.11 16.73 -1.33
C ALA A 168 -10.30 18.03 -1.33
N ALA A 169 -9.04 17.95 -1.79
CA ALA A 169 -8.24 19.15 -1.98
C ALA A 169 -8.90 20.06 -3.03
N ASP A 170 -9.06 21.34 -2.71
CA ASP A 170 -9.42 22.34 -3.69
C ASP A 170 -8.28 22.48 -4.71
N GLY A 171 -8.51 22.03 -5.92
CA GLY A 171 -7.61 22.28 -7.02
C GLY A 171 -7.37 21.08 -7.92
N ALA A 172 -7.86 21.14 -9.13
CA ALA A 172 -7.44 20.27 -10.21
C ALA A 172 -6.03 20.73 -10.68
N ALA A 173 -4.98 20.07 -10.22
CA ALA A 173 -3.65 20.26 -10.79
C ALA A 173 -3.51 19.43 -12.06
N LEU A 174 -3.27 20.06 -13.20
CA LEU A 174 -2.90 19.38 -14.42
C LEU A 174 -1.43 18.97 -14.36
N LEU A 175 -1.17 17.66 -14.31
CA LEU A 175 0.18 17.11 -14.37
C LEU A 175 0.56 16.85 -15.84
N ILE A 176 1.56 17.56 -16.33
CA ILE A 176 2.09 17.39 -17.69
C ILE A 176 3.54 16.95 -17.63
N ASN A 177 3.85 15.84 -18.30
CA ASN A 177 5.21 15.38 -18.54
C ASN A 177 5.31 14.91 -20.00
N PRO A 178 6.23 15.42 -20.84
CA PRO A 178 7.38 16.25 -20.47
C PRO A 178 7.01 17.71 -20.15
N HIS A 179 7.77 18.30 -19.25
CA HIS A 179 7.74 19.76 -19.06
C HIS A 179 8.28 20.44 -20.33
N ARG A 180 7.67 21.56 -20.71
CA ARG A 180 8.16 22.41 -21.82
C ARG A 180 9.39 23.18 -21.41
#